data_c26928c23ebc258d325d1becfced3160
#
_entry.id   c26928c23ebc258d325d1becfced3160
#
_cell.length_a   1.000
_cell.length_b   1.000
_cell.length_c   1.000
_cell.angle_alpha   90.00
_cell.angle_beta   90.00
_cell.angle_gamma   90.00
#
_symmetry.space_group_name_H-M   'P 1'
#
loop_
_entity.id
_entity.type
_entity.pdbx_description
1 polymer ?
#
loop_
_entity_poly.entity_id
_entity_poly.type
_entity_poly.pdbx_seq_one_letter_code
_entity_poly.pdbx_strand_id
1 'polypeptide(L)'
;MTDDVTGSATMGRRLADCKRFLACNLLPLGLLMLLTGMFWIGDRGDYHRLFYVFVATPTLIALFLRPSPWRALLGNPLFICFALFSLYMMLTLSWAASLDDSLSSLLKRPLFIALLFFCVALVAIQPSSRLQQVLHAAAWVALLSAVLSLGYFLYSTRLHIAGERFTGYGALYNPLLSAHVYGAFATIWLGRWFLARSPLSPAPVVALLILGFLLFVTGSRTPLTGIVAALLWLLVACNPRRGGMALAALVLLCAIQFWLYPELIVERGVSYRPTIWMDALRQISERPWFGHGFGHPIHIQIPGLLLADPHNMELGVLYAGGVVGLALWAALYASAFVFAWRERRDAVVLIASGWLVFGLGAGLTEGMAFLSRPKEHWFLIWLPLAFLYAQWVRLRLQRSFSAAEGAGAP
;
A
#
# COMPACT_ATOMS: atom_id res chain seq x y z
N MET A 1 20.50 35.83 39.11
CA MET A 1 21.17 34.76 38.36
C MET A 1 20.50 33.36 38.52
N THR A 2 19.45 33.24 39.36
CA THR A 2 18.72 32.01 39.67
C THR A 2 17.48 31.81 38.80
N ASP A 3 16.91 32.84 38.18
CA ASP A 3 15.67 32.74 37.38
C ASP A 3 15.90 32.18 35.97
N ASP A 4 17.10 32.30 35.42
CA ASP A 4 17.44 31.85 34.08
C ASP A 4 17.61 30.28 34.00
N VAL A 5 18.02 29.67 35.13
CA VAL A 5 18.21 28.20 35.19
C VAL A 5 16.86 27.47 35.28
N THR A 6 15.89 28.06 35.98
CA THR A 6 14.54 27.46 36.10
C THR A 6 13.74 27.61 34.82
N GLY A 7 13.90 28.70 34.08
CA GLY A 7 13.28 28.92 32.76
C GLY A 7 13.80 27.96 31.71
N SER A 8 15.11 27.70 31.67
CA SER A 8 15.74 26.74 30.73
C SER A 8 15.32 25.27 31.02
N ALA A 9 15.22 24.90 32.29
CA ALA A 9 14.79 23.55 32.68
C ALA A 9 13.30 23.30 32.35
N THR A 10 12.44 24.29 32.52
CA THR A 10 11.01 24.20 32.16
C THR A 10 10.80 24.18 30.66
N MET A 11 11.55 24.95 29.90
CA MET A 11 11.51 24.93 28.43
C MET A 11 12.00 23.59 27.87
N GLY A 12 13.07 23.00 28.43
CA GLY A 12 13.56 21.69 28.07
C GLY A 12 12.54 20.54 28.28
N ARG A 13 11.84 20.57 29.43
CA ARG A 13 10.74 19.61 29.72
C ARG A 13 9.57 19.76 28.75
N ARG A 14 9.08 20.96 28.52
CA ARG A 14 7.99 21.22 27.54
C ARG A 14 8.36 20.73 26.15
N LEU A 15 9.59 20.91 25.69
CA LEU A 15 10.06 20.44 24.40
C LEU A 15 10.13 18.91 24.37
N ALA A 16 10.56 18.26 25.44
CA ALA A 16 10.58 16.81 25.56
C ALA A 16 9.16 16.20 25.53
N ASP A 17 8.21 16.82 26.24
CA ASP A 17 6.81 16.41 26.26
C ASP A 17 6.16 16.58 24.87
N CYS A 18 6.41 17.68 24.20
CA CYS A 18 5.94 17.92 22.84
C CYS A 18 6.49 16.86 21.85
N LYS A 19 7.79 16.55 21.93
CA LYS A 19 8.43 15.49 21.12
C LYS A 19 7.81 14.12 21.38
N ARG A 20 7.54 13.81 22.65
CA ARG A 20 6.92 12.56 23.04
C ARG A 20 5.48 12.48 22.55
N PHE A 21 4.69 13.54 22.73
CA PHE A 21 3.31 13.62 22.23
C PHE A 21 3.24 13.42 20.70
N LEU A 22 4.09 14.15 19.96
CA LEU A 22 4.17 14.07 18.52
C LEU A 22 4.44 12.62 18.04
N ALA A 23 5.44 11.97 18.61
CA ALA A 23 5.86 10.65 18.16
C ALA A 23 4.96 9.50 18.65
N CYS A 24 4.43 9.59 19.88
CA CYS A 24 3.66 8.51 20.50
C CYS A 24 2.15 8.61 20.26
N ASN A 25 1.64 9.77 19.88
CA ASN A 25 0.21 10.00 19.70
C ASN A 25 -0.12 10.54 18.32
N LEU A 26 0.46 11.68 17.91
CA LEU A 26 0.04 12.35 16.68
C LEU A 26 0.42 11.57 15.40
N LEU A 27 1.66 11.07 15.31
CA LEU A 27 2.07 10.27 14.14
C LEU A 27 1.30 8.94 14.03
N PRO A 28 1.11 8.14 15.11
CA PRO A 28 0.25 6.95 15.04
C PRO A 28 -1.20 7.27 14.65
N LEU A 29 -1.77 8.36 15.18
CA LEU A 29 -3.11 8.83 14.81
C LEU A 29 -3.16 9.23 13.33
N GLY A 30 -2.20 10.02 12.85
CA GLY A 30 -2.13 10.43 11.44
C GLY A 30 -2.01 9.23 10.50
N LEU A 31 -1.20 8.23 10.87
CA LEU A 31 -1.10 6.98 10.11
C LEU A 31 -2.41 6.20 10.13
N LEU A 32 -3.10 6.11 11.27
CA LEU A 32 -4.42 5.49 11.36
C LEU A 32 -5.43 6.21 10.46
N MET A 33 -5.48 7.55 10.52
CA MET A 33 -6.36 8.36 9.67
C MET A 33 -6.04 8.17 8.18
N LEU A 34 -4.76 8.06 7.79
CA LEU A 34 -4.37 7.77 6.41
C LEU A 34 -4.86 6.38 5.96
N LEU A 35 -4.70 5.35 6.80
CA LEU A 35 -5.13 3.98 6.48
C LEU A 35 -6.66 3.86 6.37
N THR A 36 -7.40 4.65 7.14
CA THR A 36 -8.86 4.53 7.22
C THR A 36 -9.62 5.63 6.48
N GLY A 37 -8.94 6.71 6.10
CA GLY A 37 -9.56 7.91 5.54
C GLY A 37 -10.42 7.66 4.29
N MET A 38 -10.03 6.71 3.45
CA MET A 38 -10.80 6.33 2.26
C MET A 38 -12.22 5.83 2.58
N PHE A 39 -12.49 5.39 3.82
CA PHE A 39 -13.79 4.85 4.22
C PHE A 39 -14.81 5.92 4.65
N TRP A 40 -14.35 7.12 5.03
CA TRP A 40 -15.20 8.14 5.62
C TRP A 40 -15.01 9.54 5.02
N ILE A 41 -14.03 9.73 4.15
CA ILE A 41 -13.80 10.99 3.43
C ILE A 41 -14.61 11.00 2.12
N GLY A 42 -15.27 12.14 1.85
CA GLY A 42 -16.15 12.29 0.70
C GLY A 42 -15.43 12.35 -0.65
N ASP A 43 -14.23 12.95 -0.69
CA ASP A 43 -13.48 13.12 -1.93
C ASP A 43 -11.96 12.97 -1.76
N ARG A 44 -11.25 12.86 -2.88
CA ARG A 44 -9.78 12.71 -2.90
C ARG A 44 -9.04 13.97 -2.47
N GLY A 45 -9.62 15.15 -2.66
CA GLY A 45 -9.00 16.42 -2.28
C GLY A 45 -8.86 16.51 -0.77
N ASP A 46 -9.91 16.14 -0.04
CA ASP A 46 -9.90 16.10 1.42
C ASP A 46 -8.99 14.98 1.96
N TYR A 47 -8.89 13.85 1.25
CA TYR A 47 -7.91 12.82 1.60
C TYR A 47 -6.46 13.29 1.44
N HIS A 48 -6.17 14.12 0.41
CA HIS A 48 -4.87 14.77 0.29
C HIS A 48 -4.62 15.76 1.43
N ARG A 49 -5.63 16.57 1.82
CA ARG A 49 -5.52 17.50 2.95
C ARG A 49 -5.24 16.78 4.26
N LEU A 50 -5.95 15.66 4.49
CA LEU A 50 -5.69 14.79 5.64
C LEU A 50 -4.22 14.35 5.69
N PHE A 51 -3.69 13.86 4.58
CA PHE A 51 -2.28 13.46 4.50
C PHE A 51 -1.34 14.62 4.83
N TYR A 52 -1.57 15.81 4.27
CA TYR A 52 -0.70 16.96 4.52
C TYR A 52 -0.72 17.38 5.99
N VAL A 53 -1.91 17.46 6.59
CA VAL A 53 -2.08 17.95 7.97
C VAL A 53 -1.64 16.92 9.01
N PHE A 54 -2.03 15.65 8.86
CA PHE A 54 -1.86 14.66 9.92
C PHE A 54 -0.68 13.71 9.70
N VAL A 55 -0.11 13.66 8.50
CA VAL A 55 1.05 12.81 8.20
C VAL A 55 2.27 13.62 7.82
N ALA A 56 2.20 14.39 6.73
CA ALA A 56 3.39 15.08 6.19
C ALA A 56 3.94 16.13 7.14
N THR A 57 3.11 17.06 7.60
CA THR A 57 3.53 18.14 8.51
C THR A 57 4.06 17.63 9.85
N PRO A 58 3.35 16.72 10.58
CA PRO A 58 3.87 16.16 11.82
C PRO A 58 5.16 15.36 11.61
N THR A 59 5.31 14.67 10.48
CA THR A 59 6.54 13.94 10.16
C THR A 59 7.71 14.90 9.99
N LEU A 60 7.55 15.97 9.21
CA LEU A 60 8.57 17.01 9.06
C LEU A 60 8.98 17.59 10.40
N ILE A 61 8.02 18.00 11.22
CA ILE A 61 8.29 18.53 12.57
C ILE A 61 9.05 17.50 13.41
N ALA A 62 8.66 16.22 13.38
CA ALA A 62 9.32 15.18 14.14
C ALA A 62 10.77 14.96 13.69
N LEU A 63 11.05 15.02 12.39
CA LEU A 63 12.39 14.89 11.83
C LEU A 63 13.32 16.05 12.24
N PHE A 64 12.79 17.28 12.34
CA PHE A 64 13.56 18.45 12.80
C PHE A 64 13.76 18.47 14.31
N LEU A 65 12.76 18.07 15.08
CA LEU A 65 12.82 18.15 16.54
C LEU A 65 13.59 17.02 17.22
N ARG A 66 13.75 15.87 16.61
CA ARG A 66 14.50 14.74 17.17
C ARG A 66 15.84 14.57 16.47
N PRO A 67 16.91 14.20 17.20
CA PRO A 67 18.07 13.58 16.58
C PRO A 67 17.59 12.25 15.98
N SER A 68 17.11 12.34 14.76
CA SER A 68 16.58 11.17 14.05
C SER A 68 17.73 10.22 13.72
N PRO A 69 17.51 8.92 13.72
CA PRO A 69 18.52 7.94 13.33
C PRO A 69 18.73 7.99 11.79
N TRP A 70 19.16 9.14 11.27
CA TRP A 70 19.30 9.41 9.85
C TRP A 70 20.08 8.34 9.11
N ARG A 71 21.17 7.81 9.75
CA ARG A 71 21.94 6.70 9.16
C ARG A 71 21.10 5.44 8.98
N ALA A 72 20.18 5.16 9.90
CA ALA A 72 19.28 4.00 9.80
C ALA A 72 18.16 4.25 8.80
N LEU A 73 17.65 5.48 8.72
CA LEU A 73 16.61 5.87 7.77
C LEU A 73 17.13 5.91 6.34
N LEU A 74 18.14 6.73 6.06
CA LEU A 74 18.64 6.94 4.71
C LEU A 74 19.53 5.82 4.20
N GLY A 75 20.28 5.14 5.09
CA GLY A 75 21.14 4.00 4.75
C GLY A 75 20.40 2.66 4.66
N ASN A 76 19.07 2.67 4.57
CA ASN A 76 18.26 1.48 4.37
C ASN A 76 18.22 1.11 2.88
N PRO A 77 18.57 -0.13 2.48
CA PRO A 77 18.58 -0.53 1.06
C PRO A 77 17.27 -0.30 0.32
N LEU A 78 16.12 -0.54 0.98
CA LEU A 78 14.81 -0.29 0.37
C LEU A 78 14.62 1.21 0.09
N PHE A 79 15.03 2.10 1.02
CA PHE A 79 14.96 3.54 0.82
C PHE A 79 15.92 4.01 -0.28
N ILE A 80 17.12 3.44 -0.34
CA ILE A 80 18.09 3.74 -1.40
C ILE A 80 17.53 3.37 -2.78
N CYS A 81 16.95 2.16 -2.93
CA CYS A 81 16.31 1.75 -4.17
C CYS A 81 15.14 2.69 -4.55
N PHE A 82 14.30 3.07 -3.57
CA PHE A 82 13.23 4.04 -3.78
C PHE A 82 13.78 5.41 -4.21
N ALA A 83 14.82 5.90 -3.56
CA ALA A 83 15.43 7.19 -3.88
C ALA A 83 16.06 7.21 -5.29
N LEU A 84 16.77 6.14 -5.65
CA LEU A 84 17.34 5.99 -6.99
C LEU A 84 16.27 5.91 -8.07
N PHE A 85 15.21 5.12 -7.86
CA PHE A 85 14.05 5.04 -8.75
C PHE A 85 13.39 6.41 -8.90
N SER A 86 13.13 7.09 -7.78
CA SER A 86 12.48 8.40 -7.78
C SER A 86 13.34 9.47 -8.47
N LEU A 87 14.64 9.51 -8.17
CA LEU A 87 15.58 10.44 -8.81
C LEU A 87 15.64 10.21 -10.32
N TYR A 88 15.72 8.95 -10.75
CA TYR A 88 15.69 8.59 -12.15
C TYR A 88 14.38 9.06 -12.82
N MET A 89 13.22 8.77 -12.21
CA MET A 89 11.93 9.24 -12.76
C MET A 89 11.83 10.76 -12.82
N MET A 90 12.40 11.50 -11.85
CA MET A 90 12.48 12.96 -11.94
C MET A 90 13.43 13.42 -13.05
N LEU A 91 14.52 12.71 -13.29
CA LEU A 91 15.43 12.99 -14.41
C LEU A 91 14.72 12.80 -15.75
N THR A 92 13.84 11.81 -15.89
CA THR A 92 13.11 11.54 -17.15
C THR A 92 12.15 12.67 -17.54
N LEU A 93 11.76 13.55 -16.62
CA LEU A 93 10.99 14.75 -16.92
C LEU A 93 11.70 15.69 -17.91
N SER A 94 13.05 15.65 -17.98
CA SER A 94 13.83 16.52 -18.86
C SER A 94 13.71 16.19 -20.34
N TRP A 95 13.22 14.99 -20.69
CA TRP A 95 12.98 14.57 -22.08
C TRP A 95 11.54 14.18 -22.38
N ALA A 96 10.62 14.36 -21.43
CA ALA A 96 9.19 14.19 -21.67
C ALA A 96 8.72 15.26 -22.66
N ALA A 97 8.12 14.83 -23.78
CA ALA A 97 7.70 15.76 -24.84
C ALA A 97 6.52 16.65 -24.40
N SER A 98 5.69 16.16 -23.50
CA SER A 98 4.60 16.90 -22.86
C SER A 98 4.33 16.32 -21.47
N LEU A 99 3.64 17.05 -20.62
CA LEU A 99 3.31 16.62 -19.25
C LEU A 99 1.78 16.61 -19.07
N ASP A 100 1.27 15.57 -18.42
CA ASP A 100 -0.14 15.42 -18.06
C ASP A 100 -0.53 16.22 -16.80
N ASP A 101 0.45 16.70 -16.04
CA ASP A 101 0.26 17.51 -14.82
C ASP A 101 1.36 18.58 -14.74
N SER A 102 1.22 19.54 -13.83
CA SER A 102 2.24 20.58 -13.62
C SER A 102 3.56 19.94 -13.11
N LEU A 103 4.69 20.46 -13.59
CA LEU A 103 6.03 20.02 -13.19
C LEU A 103 6.17 20.03 -11.66
N SER A 104 5.69 21.07 -11.00
CA SER A 104 5.73 21.18 -9.54
C SER A 104 4.91 20.09 -8.83
N SER A 105 3.82 19.63 -9.43
CA SER A 105 3.01 18.52 -8.92
C SER A 105 3.78 17.19 -9.05
N LEU A 106 4.37 16.94 -10.21
CA LEU A 106 5.14 15.72 -10.47
C LEU A 106 6.36 15.59 -9.54
N LEU A 107 7.13 16.68 -9.37
CA LEU A 107 8.31 16.72 -8.47
C LEU A 107 7.97 16.48 -6.99
N LYS A 108 6.76 16.81 -6.54
CA LYS A 108 6.33 16.60 -5.15
C LYS A 108 5.92 15.15 -4.85
N ARG A 109 5.55 14.35 -5.85
CA ARG A 109 5.04 12.99 -5.64
C ARG A 109 6.02 12.07 -4.91
N PRO A 110 7.32 11.99 -5.27
CA PRO A 110 8.30 11.22 -4.49
C PRO A 110 8.49 11.71 -3.06
N LEU A 111 8.41 13.03 -2.83
CA LEU A 111 8.55 13.61 -1.49
C LEU A 111 7.42 13.16 -0.57
N PHE A 112 6.19 13.06 -1.06
CA PHE A 112 5.06 12.55 -0.28
C PHE A 112 5.27 11.09 0.13
N ILE A 113 5.81 10.28 -0.77
CA ILE A 113 6.12 8.87 -0.50
C ILE A 113 7.28 8.75 0.52
N ALA A 114 8.32 9.58 0.38
CA ALA A 114 9.41 9.64 1.36
C ALA A 114 8.89 10.02 2.77
N LEU A 115 7.99 11.01 2.86
CA LEU A 115 7.36 11.40 4.11
C LEU A 115 6.50 10.29 4.71
N LEU A 116 5.79 9.52 3.88
CA LEU A 116 5.10 8.31 4.33
C LEU A 116 6.09 7.32 4.94
N PHE A 117 7.19 7.01 4.26
CA PHE A 117 8.22 6.09 4.75
C PHE A 117 8.76 6.53 6.10
N PHE A 118 9.13 7.81 6.23
CA PHE A 118 9.63 8.35 7.50
C PHE A 118 8.56 8.35 8.61
N CYS A 119 7.31 8.70 8.29
CA CYS A 119 6.21 8.62 9.25
C CYS A 119 6.08 7.22 9.85
N VAL A 120 5.95 6.20 8.98
CA VAL A 120 5.76 4.80 9.42
C VAL A 120 6.98 4.31 10.20
N ALA A 121 8.21 4.68 9.80
CA ALA A 121 9.42 4.35 10.54
C ALA A 121 9.46 5.00 11.93
N LEU A 122 9.12 6.30 12.03
CA LEU A 122 9.05 7.01 13.30
C LEU A 122 8.00 6.41 14.25
N VAL A 123 6.91 5.88 13.73
CA VAL A 123 5.92 5.11 14.52
C VAL A 123 6.49 3.74 14.95
N ALA A 124 7.22 3.05 14.06
CA ALA A 124 7.74 1.71 14.33
C ALA A 124 8.84 1.68 15.39
N ILE A 125 9.67 2.71 15.47
CA ILE A 125 10.77 2.80 16.45
C ILE A 125 10.32 3.19 17.87
N GLN A 126 9.02 3.51 18.03
CA GLN A 126 8.50 3.80 19.39
C GLN A 126 8.44 2.52 20.23
N PRO A 127 8.63 2.62 21.57
CA PRO A 127 8.33 1.52 22.47
C PRO A 127 6.88 1.03 22.29
N SER A 128 6.64 -0.25 22.60
CA SER A 128 5.28 -0.81 22.65
C SER A 128 4.52 -1.02 21.32
N SER A 129 5.07 -1.77 20.35
CA SER A 129 4.26 -2.31 19.22
C SER A 129 3.23 -1.35 18.58
N ARG A 130 3.47 -0.01 18.64
CA ARG A 130 2.53 1.02 18.15
C ARG A 130 2.11 0.80 16.70
N LEU A 131 3.07 0.45 15.83
CA LEU A 131 2.78 0.17 14.42
C LEU A 131 1.80 -0.99 14.27
N GLN A 132 1.97 -2.05 15.07
CA GLN A 132 1.04 -3.19 15.07
C GLN A 132 -0.35 -2.81 15.60
N GLN A 133 -0.42 -1.94 16.61
CA GLN A 133 -1.69 -1.42 17.15
C GLN A 133 -2.43 -0.60 16.09
N VAL A 134 -1.74 0.30 15.38
CA VAL A 134 -2.31 1.09 14.29
C VAL A 134 -2.85 0.19 13.17
N LEU A 135 -2.06 -0.79 12.73
CA LEU A 135 -2.48 -1.73 11.70
C LEU A 135 -3.69 -2.57 12.15
N HIS A 136 -3.71 -2.97 13.42
CA HIS A 136 -4.83 -3.69 14.01
C HIS A 136 -6.10 -2.83 14.05
N ALA A 137 -6.00 -1.61 14.56
CA ALA A 137 -7.14 -0.67 14.61
C ALA A 137 -7.66 -0.35 13.20
N ALA A 138 -6.77 -0.10 12.23
CA ALA A 138 -7.16 0.15 10.85
C ALA A 138 -7.90 -1.05 10.23
N ALA A 139 -7.46 -2.28 10.52
CA ALA A 139 -8.13 -3.49 10.03
C ALA A 139 -9.56 -3.63 10.59
N TRP A 140 -9.79 -3.28 11.86
CA TRP A 140 -11.14 -3.27 12.44
C TRP A 140 -12.02 -2.16 11.89
N VAL A 141 -11.48 -0.95 11.70
CA VAL A 141 -12.22 0.16 11.05
C VAL A 141 -12.62 -0.21 9.63
N ALA A 142 -11.72 -0.84 8.86
CA ALA A 142 -12.02 -1.32 7.52
C ALA A 142 -13.14 -2.38 7.52
N LEU A 143 -13.11 -3.30 8.48
CA LEU A 143 -14.16 -4.31 8.62
C LEU A 143 -15.51 -3.67 8.97
N LEU A 144 -15.53 -2.73 9.92
CA LEU A 144 -16.74 -1.99 10.26
C LEU A 144 -17.30 -1.23 9.04
N SER A 145 -16.41 -0.53 8.32
CA SER A 145 -16.79 0.15 7.07
C SER A 145 -17.34 -0.82 6.03
N ALA A 146 -16.73 -2.01 5.89
CA ALA A 146 -17.22 -3.05 4.97
C ALA A 146 -18.64 -3.51 5.34
N VAL A 147 -18.91 -3.76 6.64
CA VAL A 147 -20.24 -4.16 7.12
C VAL A 147 -21.27 -3.07 6.83
N LEU A 148 -20.97 -1.82 7.18
CA LEU A 148 -21.90 -0.70 6.99
C LEU A 148 -22.17 -0.44 5.49
N SER A 149 -21.11 -0.39 4.67
CA SER A 149 -21.24 -0.14 3.23
C SER A 149 -21.94 -1.29 2.52
N LEU A 150 -21.65 -2.53 2.90
CA LEU A 150 -22.32 -3.72 2.35
C LEU A 150 -23.79 -3.76 2.79
N GLY A 151 -24.09 -3.45 4.04
CA GLY A 151 -25.46 -3.34 4.53
C GLY A 151 -26.27 -2.29 3.76
N TYR A 152 -25.66 -1.11 3.50
CA TYR A 152 -26.28 -0.07 2.68
C TYR A 152 -26.50 -0.53 1.22
N PHE A 153 -25.50 -1.20 0.62
CA PHE A 153 -25.61 -1.74 -0.73
C PHE A 153 -26.75 -2.76 -0.84
N LEU A 154 -26.82 -3.72 0.07
CA LEU A 154 -27.90 -4.74 0.08
C LEU A 154 -29.27 -4.12 0.30
N TYR A 155 -29.35 -3.09 1.15
CA TYR A 155 -30.61 -2.35 1.37
C TYR A 155 -31.02 -1.56 0.11
N SER A 156 -30.11 -0.83 -0.52
CA SER A 156 -30.37 0.01 -1.70
C SER A 156 -30.76 -0.81 -2.93
N THR A 157 -30.17 -1.98 -3.09
CA THR A 157 -30.48 -2.92 -4.17
C THR A 157 -31.67 -3.84 -3.85
N ARG A 158 -32.29 -3.70 -2.68
CA ARG A 158 -33.35 -4.59 -2.19
C ARG A 158 -32.99 -6.06 -2.30
N LEU A 159 -31.73 -6.40 -2.00
CA LEU A 159 -31.14 -7.74 -2.12
C LEU A 159 -31.02 -8.28 -3.57
N HIS A 160 -31.33 -7.48 -4.59
CA HIS A 160 -31.12 -7.84 -5.99
C HIS A 160 -29.70 -7.44 -6.40
N ILE A 161 -28.75 -8.35 -6.20
CA ILE A 161 -27.32 -8.08 -6.51
C ILE A 161 -26.95 -8.40 -7.97
N ALA A 162 -27.82 -9.08 -8.72
CA ALA A 162 -27.55 -9.43 -10.11
C ALA A 162 -27.51 -8.17 -10.98
N GLY A 163 -26.42 -7.98 -11.73
CA GLY A 163 -26.17 -6.80 -12.56
C GLY A 163 -25.66 -5.56 -11.81
N GLU A 164 -25.78 -5.51 -10.48
CA GLU A 164 -25.30 -4.40 -9.66
C GLU A 164 -23.83 -4.60 -9.24
N ARG A 165 -23.12 -3.49 -9.06
CA ARG A 165 -21.72 -3.53 -8.61
C ARG A 165 -21.56 -2.68 -7.36
N PHE A 166 -20.97 -3.29 -6.33
CA PHE A 166 -20.66 -2.58 -5.09
C PHE A 166 -19.66 -1.45 -5.31
N THR A 167 -19.99 -0.29 -4.76
CA THR A 167 -19.07 0.84 -4.58
C THR A 167 -19.03 1.25 -3.12
N GLY A 168 -17.86 1.69 -2.63
CA GLY A 168 -17.72 2.25 -1.30
C GLY A 168 -18.21 3.70 -1.24
N TYR A 169 -18.08 4.30 -0.07
CA TYR A 169 -18.45 5.70 0.18
C TYR A 169 -17.42 6.66 -0.42
N GLY A 170 -17.87 7.81 -0.87
CA GLY A 170 -17.05 8.98 -1.21
C GLY A 170 -15.89 8.70 -2.16
N ALA A 171 -14.67 8.73 -1.67
CA ALA A 171 -13.46 8.49 -2.45
C ALA A 171 -13.41 7.09 -3.09
N LEU A 172 -14.20 6.14 -2.61
CA LEU A 172 -14.33 4.78 -3.13
C LEU A 172 -15.55 4.61 -4.08
N TYR A 173 -15.93 5.64 -4.79
CA TYR A 173 -17.10 5.69 -5.68
C TYR A 173 -17.08 4.70 -6.85
N ASN A 174 -15.95 4.05 -7.11
CA ASN A 174 -15.77 3.10 -8.20
C ASN A 174 -15.54 1.69 -7.65
N PRO A 175 -16.19 0.63 -8.21
CA PRO A 175 -16.01 -0.75 -7.77
C PRO A 175 -14.56 -1.20 -7.70
N LEU A 176 -13.73 -0.76 -8.66
CA LEU A 176 -12.32 -1.12 -8.72
C LEU A 176 -11.51 -0.47 -7.61
N LEU A 177 -11.74 0.83 -7.32
CA LEU A 177 -11.09 1.53 -6.21
C LEU A 177 -11.45 0.90 -4.87
N SER A 178 -12.73 0.57 -4.68
CA SER A 178 -13.21 -0.18 -3.52
C SER A 178 -12.49 -1.52 -3.40
N ALA A 179 -12.37 -2.25 -4.52
CA ALA A 179 -11.71 -3.55 -4.56
C ALA A 179 -10.23 -3.49 -4.19
N HIS A 180 -9.51 -2.43 -4.55
CA HIS A 180 -8.11 -2.22 -4.17
C HIS A 180 -7.95 -2.03 -2.66
N VAL A 181 -8.74 -1.14 -2.08
CA VAL A 181 -8.61 -0.78 -0.65
C VAL A 181 -9.11 -1.91 0.23
N TYR A 182 -10.33 -2.43 0.00
CA TYR A 182 -10.85 -3.55 0.78
C TYR A 182 -10.06 -4.85 0.57
N GLY A 183 -9.51 -5.06 -0.64
CA GLY A 183 -8.62 -6.19 -0.94
C GLY A 183 -7.31 -6.14 -0.15
N ALA A 184 -6.73 -4.95 0.00
CA ALA A 184 -5.56 -4.74 0.86
C ALA A 184 -5.88 -5.14 2.32
N PHE A 185 -7.04 -4.71 2.85
CA PHE A 185 -7.47 -5.09 4.20
C PHE A 185 -7.86 -6.57 4.33
N ALA A 186 -8.44 -7.18 3.29
CA ALA A 186 -8.64 -8.62 3.23
C ALA A 186 -7.32 -9.38 3.36
N THR A 187 -6.27 -8.89 2.70
CA THR A 187 -4.92 -9.49 2.79
C THR A 187 -4.30 -9.29 4.17
N ILE A 188 -4.50 -8.14 4.82
CA ILE A 188 -4.09 -7.93 6.22
C ILE A 188 -4.79 -8.93 7.14
N TRP A 189 -6.10 -9.14 7.00
CA TRP A 189 -6.85 -10.15 7.76
C TRP A 189 -6.40 -11.58 7.44
N LEU A 190 -6.06 -11.86 6.17
CA LEU A 190 -5.49 -13.14 5.76
C LEU A 190 -4.16 -13.41 6.47
N GLY A 191 -3.23 -12.43 6.49
CA GLY A 191 -1.98 -12.56 7.24
C GLY A 191 -2.22 -12.78 8.74
N ARG A 192 -3.19 -12.11 9.34
CA ARG A 192 -3.62 -12.33 10.73
C ARG A 192 -4.18 -13.72 10.95
N TRP A 193 -4.93 -14.28 9.99
CA TRP A 193 -5.41 -15.65 10.06
C TRP A 193 -4.25 -16.66 10.02
N PHE A 194 -3.23 -16.42 9.20
CA PHE A 194 -2.03 -17.26 9.18
C PHE A 194 -1.28 -17.24 10.53
N LEU A 195 -1.31 -16.12 11.25
CA LEU A 195 -0.69 -15.95 12.57
C LEU A 195 -1.57 -16.38 13.74
N ALA A 196 -2.85 -16.64 13.51
CA ALA A 196 -3.78 -17.04 14.56
C ALA A 196 -3.41 -18.41 15.16
N ARG A 197 -3.75 -18.64 16.44
CA ARG A 197 -3.49 -19.93 17.11
C ARG A 197 -4.28 -21.08 16.47
N SER A 198 -5.50 -20.82 16.05
CA SER A 198 -6.40 -21.78 15.41
C SER A 198 -6.85 -21.28 14.03
N PRO A 199 -7.00 -22.18 13.04
CA PRO A 199 -7.60 -21.82 11.75
C PRO A 199 -9.08 -21.42 11.88
N LEU A 200 -9.76 -21.82 12.95
CA LEU A 200 -11.13 -21.42 13.26
C LEU A 200 -11.23 -20.18 14.18
N SER A 201 -10.14 -19.40 14.32
CA SER A 201 -10.18 -18.14 15.07
C SER A 201 -11.27 -17.23 14.52
N PRO A 202 -12.29 -16.82 15.33
CA PRO A 202 -13.53 -16.24 14.77
C PRO A 202 -13.30 -14.90 14.09
N ALA A 203 -12.50 -14.02 14.68
CA ALA A 203 -12.31 -12.66 14.15
C ALA A 203 -11.73 -12.65 12.72
N PRO A 204 -10.61 -13.30 12.41
CA PRO A 204 -10.10 -13.31 11.04
C PRO A 204 -10.99 -14.09 10.08
N VAL A 205 -11.64 -15.17 10.50
CA VAL A 205 -12.56 -15.93 9.64
C VAL A 205 -13.76 -15.08 9.25
N VAL A 206 -14.44 -14.45 10.21
CA VAL A 206 -15.58 -13.56 9.94
C VAL A 206 -15.17 -12.39 9.06
N ALA A 207 -14.02 -11.77 9.35
CA ALA A 207 -13.50 -10.67 8.53
C ALA A 207 -13.25 -11.09 7.08
N LEU A 208 -12.66 -12.26 6.86
CA LEU A 208 -12.39 -12.80 5.52
C LEU A 208 -13.69 -13.14 4.77
N LEU A 209 -14.70 -13.67 5.45
CA LEU A 209 -16.02 -13.94 4.84
C LEU A 209 -16.70 -12.64 4.41
N ILE A 210 -16.74 -11.62 5.28
CA ILE A 210 -17.37 -10.33 4.97
C ILE A 210 -16.62 -9.61 3.84
N LEU A 211 -15.30 -9.47 3.94
CA LEU A 211 -14.49 -8.81 2.92
C LEU A 211 -14.45 -9.61 1.62
N GLY A 212 -14.42 -10.93 1.69
CA GLY A 212 -14.51 -11.81 0.52
C GLY A 212 -15.83 -11.63 -0.22
N PHE A 213 -16.95 -11.59 0.48
CA PHE A 213 -18.26 -11.31 -0.12
C PHE A 213 -18.32 -9.89 -0.70
N LEU A 214 -17.78 -8.89 0.00
CA LEU A 214 -17.69 -7.53 -0.52
C LEU A 214 -16.90 -7.49 -1.82
N LEU A 215 -15.72 -8.12 -1.88
CA LEU A 215 -14.91 -8.19 -3.09
C LEU A 215 -15.64 -8.92 -4.23
N PHE A 216 -16.40 -9.95 -3.92
CA PHE A 216 -17.25 -10.64 -4.88
C PHE A 216 -18.28 -9.70 -5.52
N VAL A 217 -19.04 -8.94 -4.71
CA VAL A 217 -20.08 -8.03 -5.23
C VAL A 217 -19.53 -6.76 -5.88
N THR A 218 -18.23 -6.42 -5.74
CA THR A 218 -17.61 -5.41 -6.60
C THR A 218 -17.58 -5.86 -8.05
N GLY A 219 -17.63 -7.16 -8.29
CA GLY A 219 -17.46 -7.76 -9.60
C GLY A 219 -16.11 -7.49 -10.24
N SER A 220 -15.10 -7.05 -9.51
CA SER A 220 -13.76 -6.80 -10.03
C SER A 220 -12.90 -8.08 -9.99
N ARG A 221 -12.24 -8.42 -11.11
CA ARG A 221 -11.33 -9.59 -11.18
C ARG A 221 -9.95 -9.28 -10.61
N THR A 222 -9.57 -8.01 -10.59
CA THR A 222 -8.25 -7.53 -10.12
C THR A 222 -7.90 -7.96 -8.69
N PRO A 223 -8.79 -7.84 -7.68
CA PRO A 223 -8.45 -8.29 -6.33
C PRO A 223 -8.27 -9.80 -6.21
N LEU A 224 -8.89 -10.61 -7.10
CA LEU A 224 -8.70 -12.06 -7.08
C LEU A 224 -7.26 -12.44 -7.42
N THR A 225 -6.67 -11.83 -8.47
CA THR A 225 -5.26 -12.07 -8.83
C THR A 225 -4.34 -11.68 -7.68
N GLY A 226 -4.60 -10.55 -7.02
CA GLY A 226 -3.85 -10.12 -5.85
C GLY A 226 -3.99 -11.07 -4.65
N ILE A 227 -5.20 -11.53 -4.32
CA ILE A 227 -5.46 -12.47 -3.21
C ILE A 227 -4.80 -13.83 -3.48
N VAL A 228 -4.89 -14.35 -4.71
CA VAL A 228 -4.21 -15.61 -5.09
C VAL A 228 -2.70 -15.47 -4.92
N ALA A 229 -2.12 -14.39 -5.43
CA ALA A 229 -0.69 -14.13 -5.27
C ALA A 229 -0.27 -14.04 -3.79
N ALA A 230 -1.03 -13.32 -2.96
CA ALA A 230 -0.78 -13.21 -1.53
C ALA A 230 -0.91 -14.56 -0.80
N LEU A 231 -1.90 -15.38 -1.17
CA LEU A 231 -2.06 -16.73 -0.64
C LEU A 231 -0.86 -17.63 -0.96
N LEU A 232 -0.39 -17.62 -2.21
CA LEU A 232 0.79 -18.37 -2.64
C LEU A 232 2.04 -17.93 -1.87
N TRP A 233 2.22 -16.62 -1.67
CA TRP A 233 3.31 -16.08 -0.86
C TRP A 233 3.23 -16.58 0.59
N LEU A 234 2.09 -16.43 1.25
CA LEU A 234 1.89 -16.83 2.65
C LEU A 234 1.99 -18.36 2.85
N LEU A 235 1.58 -19.14 1.84
CA LEU A 235 1.77 -20.59 1.82
C LEU A 235 3.25 -20.93 1.92
N VAL A 236 4.10 -20.27 1.13
CA VAL A 236 5.54 -20.55 1.08
C VAL A 236 6.26 -19.91 2.29
N ALA A 237 5.89 -18.68 2.66
CA ALA A 237 6.61 -17.90 3.67
C ALA A 237 6.27 -18.30 5.11
N CYS A 238 5.06 -18.84 5.38
CA CYS A 238 4.60 -19.06 6.75
C CYS A 238 4.16 -20.50 7.02
N ASN A 239 3.05 -20.94 6.44
CA ASN A 239 2.41 -22.19 6.81
C ASN A 239 1.79 -22.89 5.61
N PRO A 240 2.45 -23.91 5.03
CA PRO A 240 1.97 -24.60 3.83
C PRO A 240 0.62 -25.31 4.03
N ARG A 241 0.32 -25.83 5.23
CA ARG A 241 -0.98 -26.48 5.49
C ARG A 241 -2.13 -25.49 5.44
N ARG A 242 -1.98 -24.31 6.11
CA ARG A 242 -3.00 -23.26 6.08
C ARG A 242 -3.13 -22.66 4.68
N GLY A 243 -2.02 -22.47 3.99
CA GLY A 243 -2.02 -21.99 2.62
C GLY A 243 -2.77 -22.94 1.69
N GLY A 244 -2.52 -24.24 1.81
CA GLY A 244 -3.26 -25.28 1.06
C GLY A 244 -4.76 -25.28 1.36
N MET A 245 -5.17 -25.16 2.64
CA MET A 245 -6.58 -25.05 3.03
C MET A 245 -7.25 -23.81 2.43
N ALA A 246 -6.58 -22.64 2.50
CA ALA A 246 -7.13 -21.40 1.96
C ALA A 246 -7.23 -21.44 0.43
N LEU A 247 -6.23 -22.02 -0.25
CA LEU A 247 -6.26 -22.22 -1.70
C LEU A 247 -7.37 -23.17 -2.10
N ALA A 248 -7.54 -24.28 -1.41
CA ALA A 248 -8.64 -25.24 -1.66
C ALA A 248 -10.02 -24.59 -1.46
N ALA A 249 -10.18 -23.79 -0.37
CA ALA A 249 -11.41 -23.04 -0.14
C ALA A 249 -11.68 -22.03 -1.26
N LEU A 250 -10.66 -21.31 -1.73
CA LEU A 250 -10.81 -20.35 -2.83
C LEU A 250 -11.19 -21.06 -4.14
N VAL A 251 -10.54 -22.16 -4.48
CA VAL A 251 -10.88 -22.98 -5.65
C VAL A 251 -12.32 -23.49 -5.57
N LEU A 252 -12.73 -23.99 -4.40
CA LEU A 252 -14.10 -24.44 -4.17
C LEU A 252 -15.12 -23.31 -4.35
N LEU A 253 -14.85 -22.11 -3.78
CA LEU A 253 -15.71 -20.93 -3.95
C LEU A 253 -15.81 -20.51 -5.42
N CYS A 254 -14.69 -20.50 -6.16
CA CYS A 254 -14.70 -20.21 -7.59
C CYS A 254 -15.48 -21.26 -8.39
N ALA A 255 -15.36 -22.55 -8.03
CA ALA A 255 -16.11 -23.63 -8.67
C ALA A 255 -17.62 -23.52 -8.39
N ILE A 256 -18.02 -23.21 -7.15
CA ILE A 256 -19.40 -22.97 -6.78
C ILE A 256 -19.96 -21.76 -7.53
N GLN A 257 -19.20 -20.66 -7.60
CA GLN A 257 -19.58 -19.48 -8.36
C GLN A 257 -19.78 -19.80 -9.85
N PHE A 258 -18.85 -20.53 -10.46
CA PHE A 258 -18.94 -20.94 -11.86
C PHE A 258 -20.17 -21.82 -12.10
N TRP A 259 -20.49 -22.71 -11.17
CA TRP A 259 -21.64 -23.61 -11.28
C TRP A 259 -22.99 -22.90 -11.08
N LEU A 260 -23.08 -21.94 -10.13
CA LEU A 260 -24.31 -21.23 -9.82
C LEU A 260 -24.59 -20.05 -10.78
N TYR A 261 -23.53 -19.35 -11.23
CA TYR A 261 -23.63 -18.12 -12.00
C TYR A 261 -22.58 -18.07 -13.14
N PRO A 262 -22.64 -19.01 -14.11
CA PRO A 262 -21.67 -19.05 -15.23
C PRO A 262 -21.70 -17.76 -16.06
N GLU A 263 -22.87 -17.13 -16.20
CA GLU A 263 -23.06 -15.88 -16.94
C GLU A 263 -22.20 -14.73 -16.39
N LEU A 264 -21.95 -14.65 -15.10
CA LEU A 264 -21.08 -13.61 -14.51
C LEU A 264 -19.63 -13.69 -15.01
N ILE A 265 -19.22 -14.84 -15.51
CA ILE A 265 -17.88 -15.08 -16.06
C ILE A 265 -17.91 -14.95 -17.59
N VAL A 266 -18.93 -15.49 -18.25
CA VAL A 266 -19.04 -15.58 -19.71
C VAL A 266 -19.53 -14.26 -20.33
N GLU A 267 -20.57 -13.62 -19.79
CA GLU A 267 -21.17 -12.39 -20.35
C GLU A 267 -20.24 -11.17 -20.31
N ARG A 268 -19.26 -11.14 -19.41
CA ARG A 268 -18.28 -10.04 -19.32
C ARG A 268 -17.25 -10.03 -20.47
N GLY A 269 -17.31 -10.98 -21.37
CA GLY A 269 -16.47 -11.05 -22.57
C GLY A 269 -14.96 -11.14 -22.30
N VAL A 270 -14.21 -11.16 -23.37
CA VAL A 270 -12.74 -11.04 -23.33
C VAL A 270 -12.39 -9.60 -22.97
N SER A 271 -11.61 -9.42 -21.88
CA SER A 271 -11.10 -8.11 -21.50
C SER A 271 -10.33 -7.48 -22.66
N TYR A 272 -10.50 -6.18 -22.92
CA TYR A 272 -9.68 -5.43 -23.88
C TYR A 272 -8.19 -5.34 -23.46
N ARG A 273 -7.79 -5.85 -22.29
CA ARG A 273 -6.42 -5.78 -21.79
C ARG A 273 -5.36 -6.29 -22.76
N PRO A 274 -5.53 -7.42 -23.46
CA PRO A 274 -4.52 -7.85 -24.43
C PRO A 274 -4.28 -6.79 -25.54
N THR A 275 -5.33 -6.19 -26.07
CA THR A 275 -5.22 -5.12 -27.06
C THR A 275 -4.59 -3.87 -26.50
N ILE A 276 -4.98 -3.47 -25.27
CA ILE A 276 -4.40 -2.34 -24.53
C ILE A 276 -2.90 -2.56 -24.32
N TRP A 277 -2.50 -3.74 -23.87
CA TRP A 277 -1.10 -4.06 -23.60
C TRP A 277 -0.26 -4.14 -24.88
N MET A 278 -0.82 -4.68 -25.97
CA MET A 278 -0.13 -4.71 -27.27
C MET A 278 0.14 -3.31 -27.79
N ASP A 279 -0.83 -2.38 -27.70
CA ASP A 279 -0.63 -0.99 -28.13
C ASP A 279 0.35 -0.26 -27.21
N ALA A 280 0.26 -0.47 -25.90
CA ALA A 280 1.25 0.05 -24.94
C ALA A 280 2.68 -0.44 -25.24
N LEU A 281 2.86 -1.74 -25.52
CA LEU A 281 4.16 -2.31 -25.88
C LEU A 281 4.69 -1.76 -27.19
N ARG A 282 3.81 -1.50 -28.18
CA ARG A 282 4.21 -0.83 -29.43
C ARG A 282 4.77 0.56 -29.16
N GLN A 283 4.10 1.38 -28.35
CA GLN A 283 4.60 2.71 -27.97
C GLN A 283 5.89 2.62 -27.15
N ILE A 284 5.99 1.68 -26.22
CA ILE A 284 7.22 1.42 -25.44
C ILE A 284 8.39 1.07 -26.37
N SER A 285 8.18 0.31 -27.45
CA SER A 285 9.23 -0.07 -28.39
C SER A 285 9.85 1.10 -29.15
N GLU A 286 9.22 2.27 -29.16
CA GLU A 286 9.76 3.50 -29.75
C GLU A 286 10.88 4.09 -28.88
N ARG A 287 10.84 3.90 -27.56
CA ARG A 287 11.85 4.39 -26.59
C ARG A 287 12.15 3.35 -25.50
N PRO A 288 12.68 2.18 -25.84
CA PRO A 288 12.73 1.03 -24.93
C PRO A 288 13.67 1.22 -23.74
N TRP A 289 14.76 1.95 -23.87
CA TRP A 289 15.81 2.05 -22.84
C TRP A 289 15.48 3.06 -21.74
N PHE A 290 15.05 4.28 -22.12
CA PHE A 290 14.89 5.40 -21.18
C PHE A 290 13.43 5.87 -21.07
N GLY A 291 12.53 5.30 -21.87
CA GLY A 291 11.11 5.61 -21.86
C GLY A 291 10.77 6.99 -22.45
N HIS A 292 9.47 7.30 -22.42
CA HIS A 292 8.91 8.56 -22.93
C HIS A 292 9.03 9.73 -21.94
N GLY A 293 9.39 9.46 -20.69
CA GLY A 293 9.48 10.41 -19.59
C GLY A 293 8.28 10.32 -18.64
N PHE A 294 8.55 10.56 -17.35
CA PHE A 294 7.52 10.56 -16.32
C PHE A 294 6.54 11.73 -16.56
N GLY A 295 5.23 11.46 -16.49
CA GLY A 295 4.20 12.45 -16.76
C GLY A 295 3.90 12.65 -18.25
N HIS A 296 4.59 11.96 -19.16
CA HIS A 296 4.18 11.96 -20.57
C HIS A 296 2.91 11.11 -20.74
N PRO A 297 1.82 11.67 -21.34
CA PRO A 297 0.58 10.94 -21.49
C PRO A 297 0.71 9.78 -22.47
N ILE A 298 0.21 8.62 -22.11
CA ILE A 298 0.02 7.50 -23.05
C ILE A 298 -1.36 7.60 -23.71
N HIS A 299 -1.43 7.32 -25.00
CA HIS A 299 -2.67 7.33 -25.76
C HIS A 299 -2.90 5.96 -26.40
N ILE A 300 -3.72 5.13 -25.75
CA ILE A 300 -4.05 3.79 -26.22
C ILE A 300 -5.38 3.84 -26.96
N GLN A 301 -5.35 3.48 -28.23
CA GLN A 301 -6.53 3.48 -29.08
C GLN A 301 -7.10 2.07 -29.20
N ILE A 302 -8.33 1.90 -28.75
CA ILE A 302 -9.14 0.70 -28.99
C ILE A 302 -10.42 1.08 -29.75
N PRO A 303 -11.11 0.14 -30.42
CA PRO A 303 -12.31 0.47 -31.17
C PRO A 303 -13.35 1.21 -30.33
N GLY A 304 -13.63 2.48 -30.70
CA GLY A 304 -14.61 3.34 -30.05
C GLY A 304 -14.17 4.00 -28.74
N LEU A 305 -12.91 3.84 -28.29
CA LEU A 305 -12.44 4.41 -27.01
C LEU A 305 -10.95 4.78 -27.05
N LEU A 306 -10.62 5.96 -26.51
CA LEU A 306 -9.25 6.39 -26.24
C LEU A 306 -8.98 6.28 -24.74
N LEU A 307 -7.93 5.56 -24.37
CA LEU A 307 -7.51 5.35 -22.98
C LEU A 307 -6.18 6.05 -22.72
N ALA A 308 -6.01 6.56 -21.50
CA ALA A 308 -4.79 7.20 -21.01
C ALA A 308 -4.08 6.35 -19.93
N ASP A 309 -4.36 5.06 -19.89
CA ASP A 309 -3.81 4.15 -18.86
C ASP A 309 -3.71 2.73 -19.46
N PRO A 310 -2.52 2.07 -19.41
CA PRO A 310 -2.35 0.70 -19.90
C PRO A 310 -2.99 -0.34 -19.00
N HIS A 311 -3.56 0.04 -17.86
CA HIS A 311 -4.11 -0.86 -16.84
C HIS A 311 -3.11 -1.95 -16.42
N ASN A 312 -1.85 -1.54 -16.28
CA ASN A 312 -0.74 -2.39 -15.82
C ASN A 312 0.37 -1.49 -15.31
N MET A 313 0.72 -1.65 -14.04
CA MET A 313 1.67 -0.78 -13.34
C MET A 313 3.08 -0.88 -13.93
N GLU A 314 3.50 -2.10 -14.26
CA GLU A 314 4.83 -2.38 -14.81
C GLU A 314 4.98 -1.80 -16.21
N LEU A 315 3.94 -1.91 -17.05
CA LEU A 315 3.92 -1.26 -18.36
C LEU A 315 3.94 0.26 -18.22
N GLY A 316 3.26 0.81 -17.21
CA GLY A 316 3.34 2.25 -16.90
C GLY A 316 4.75 2.70 -16.53
N VAL A 317 5.46 1.93 -15.69
CA VAL A 317 6.87 2.20 -15.35
C VAL A 317 7.77 2.06 -16.58
N LEU A 318 7.55 1.02 -17.38
CA LEU A 318 8.33 0.75 -18.60
C LEU A 318 8.09 1.84 -19.66
N TYR A 319 6.87 2.32 -19.81
CA TYR A 319 6.55 3.43 -20.70
C TYR A 319 7.26 4.73 -20.28
N ALA A 320 7.16 5.07 -18.99
CA ALA A 320 7.74 6.31 -18.47
C ALA A 320 9.27 6.29 -18.40
N GLY A 321 9.86 5.19 -17.93
CA GLY A 321 11.29 5.10 -17.59
C GLY A 321 12.09 4.08 -18.40
N GLY A 322 11.49 3.37 -19.33
CA GLY A 322 12.14 2.32 -20.12
C GLY A 322 12.62 1.15 -19.26
N VAL A 323 13.50 0.34 -19.84
CA VAL A 323 14.12 -0.82 -19.15
C VAL A 323 14.91 -0.36 -17.93
N VAL A 324 15.57 0.80 -17.95
CA VAL A 324 16.29 1.35 -16.79
C VAL A 324 15.32 1.63 -15.63
N GLY A 325 14.19 2.28 -15.90
CA GLY A 325 13.17 2.53 -14.89
C GLY A 325 12.58 1.24 -14.31
N LEU A 326 12.28 0.26 -15.18
CA LEU A 326 11.76 -1.03 -14.75
C LEU A 326 12.80 -1.82 -13.93
N ALA A 327 14.09 -1.76 -14.25
CA ALA A 327 15.14 -2.40 -13.48
C ALA A 327 15.25 -1.81 -12.06
N LEU A 328 15.19 -0.48 -11.92
CA LEU A 328 15.18 0.19 -10.62
C LEU A 328 13.92 -0.13 -9.82
N TRP A 329 12.76 -0.21 -10.49
CA TRP A 329 11.50 -0.67 -9.91
C TRP A 329 11.59 -2.11 -9.40
N ALA A 330 12.12 -3.01 -10.20
CA ALA A 330 12.37 -4.39 -9.81
C ALA A 330 13.36 -4.50 -8.64
N ALA A 331 14.43 -3.68 -8.61
CA ALA A 331 15.36 -3.62 -7.50
C ALA A 331 14.70 -3.18 -6.18
N LEU A 332 13.74 -2.24 -6.24
CA LEU A 332 12.95 -1.82 -5.08
C LEU A 332 12.16 -3.00 -4.50
N TYR A 333 11.42 -3.74 -5.35
CA TYR A 333 10.69 -4.93 -4.91
C TYR A 333 11.61 -6.05 -4.43
N ALA A 334 12.70 -6.31 -5.16
CA ALA A 334 13.68 -7.31 -4.77
C ALA A 334 14.27 -7.03 -3.38
N SER A 335 14.62 -5.77 -3.09
CA SER A 335 15.11 -5.38 -1.76
C SER A 335 14.08 -5.63 -0.66
N ALA A 336 12.80 -5.33 -0.94
CA ALA A 336 11.69 -5.56 -0.02
C ALA A 336 11.45 -7.06 0.22
N PHE A 337 11.47 -7.90 -0.83
CA PHE A 337 11.24 -9.33 -0.71
C PHE A 337 12.42 -10.07 -0.08
N VAL A 338 13.66 -9.67 -0.34
CA VAL A 338 14.83 -10.22 0.36
C VAL A 338 14.74 -9.95 1.86
N PHE A 339 14.38 -8.73 2.26
CA PHE A 339 14.13 -8.41 3.67
C PHE A 339 12.96 -9.22 4.23
N ALA A 340 11.83 -9.24 3.54
CA ALA A 340 10.63 -9.95 3.97
C ALA A 340 10.89 -11.45 4.17
N TRP A 341 11.66 -12.07 3.28
CA TRP A 341 12.03 -13.49 3.40
C TRP A 341 12.91 -13.77 4.62
N ARG A 342 13.90 -12.89 4.87
CA ARG A 342 14.81 -13.03 6.03
C ARG A 342 14.06 -12.88 7.34
N GLU A 343 13.12 -11.95 7.42
CA GLU A 343 12.40 -11.58 8.64
C GLU A 343 10.95 -12.11 8.66
N ARG A 344 10.62 -13.12 7.85
CA ARG A 344 9.25 -13.64 7.68
C ARG A 344 8.59 -14.18 8.94
N ARG A 345 9.36 -14.34 10.04
CA ARG A 345 8.85 -14.71 11.36
C ARG A 345 8.28 -13.51 12.14
N ASP A 346 8.63 -12.28 11.76
CA ASP A 346 8.03 -11.09 12.34
C ASP A 346 6.60 -10.92 11.77
N ALA A 347 5.65 -10.73 12.69
CA ALA A 347 4.23 -10.68 12.33
C ALA A 347 3.89 -9.52 11.38
N VAL A 348 4.49 -8.34 11.59
CA VAL A 348 4.24 -7.18 10.74
C VAL A 348 4.88 -7.35 9.38
N VAL A 349 6.10 -7.92 9.32
CA VAL A 349 6.78 -8.22 8.06
C VAL A 349 5.99 -9.23 7.24
N LEU A 350 5.47 -10.29 7.87
CA LEU A 350 4.65 -11.29 7.16
C LEU A 350 3.38 -10.68 6.58
N ILE A 351 2.64 -9.88 7.37
CA ILE A 351 1.42 -9.21 6.92
C ILE A 351 1.74 -8.22 5.80
N ALA A 352 2.75 -7.36 5.98
CA ALA A 352 3.11 -6.33 5.02
C ALA A 352 3.63 -6.91 3.70
N SER A 353 4.38 -8.02 3.75
CA SER A 353 4.85 -8.70 2.54
C SER A 353 3.71 -9.38 1.77
N GLY A 354 2.78 -10.03 2.46
CA GLY A 354 1.56 -10.56 1.84
C GLY A 354 0.73 -9.44 1.19
N TRP A 355 0.61 -8.30 1.88
CA TRP A 355 -0.05 -7.11 1.35
C TRP A 355 0.67 -6.53 0.12
N LEU A 356 2.02 -6.50 0.12
CA LEU A 356 2.81 -6.07 -1.04
C LEU A 356 2.60 -6.99 -2.25
N VAL A 357 2.55 -8.31 -2.01
CA VAL A 357 2.29 -9.30 -3.08
C VAL A 357 0.87 -9.16 -3.63
N PHE A 358 -0.14 -8.89 -2.77
CA PHE A 358 -1.48 -8.53 -3.22
C PHE A 358 -1.44 -7.32 -4.16
N GLY A 359 -0.73 -6.27 -3.76
CA GLY A 359 -0.60 -5.04 -4.54
C GLY A 359 0.09 -5.27 -5.89
N LEU A 360 1.14 -6.10 -5.92
CA LEU A 360 1.83 -6.49 -7.16
C LEU A 360 0.88 -7.27 -8.09
N GLY A 361 0.18 -8.28 -7.57
CA GLY A 361 -0.78 -9.06 -8.36
C GLY A 361 -1.94 -8.24 -8.89
N ALA A 362 -2.45 -7.28 -8.12
CA ALA A 362 -3.48 -6.35 -8.57
C ALA A 362 -2.93 -5.34 -9.58
N GLY A 363 -1.72 -4.83 -9.38
CA GLY A 363 -1.04 -3.88 -10.27
C GLY A 363 -0.73 -4.42 -11.66
N LEU A 364 -0.58 -5.75 -11.82
CA LEU A 364 -0.45 -6.40 -13.13
C LEU A 364 -1.67 -6.22 -14.03
N THR A 365 -2.82 -5.90 -13.45
CA THR A 365 -4.07 -5.80 -14.20
C THR A 365 -4.76 -4.45 -14.04
N GLU A 366 -4.14 -3.48 -13.36
CA GLU A 366 -4.74 -2.18 -13.10
C GLU A 366 -3.72 -1.11 -12.72
N GLY A 367 -3.97 0.11 -13.25
CA GLY A 367 -3.28 1.32 -12.88
C GLY A 367 -1.97 1.55 -13.62
N MET A 368 -1.55 2.81 -13.59
CA MET A 368 -0.26 3.31 -14.09
C MET A 368 0.35 4.30 -13.09
N ALA A 369 -0.37 4.60 -12.02
CA ALA A 369 -0.03 5.69 -11.11
C ALA A 369 0.98 5.25 -10.04
N PHE A 370 2.14 4.75 -10.46
CA PHE A 370 3.23 4.29 -9.58
C PHE A 370 3.81 5.43 -8.71
N LEU A 371 4.00 6.64 -9.23
CA LEU A 371 4.28 7.83 -8.42
C LEU A 371 3.07 8.76 -8.43
N SER A 372 2.35 8.83 -7.32
CA SER A 372 1.12 9.60 -7.19
C SER A 372 1.03 10.32 -5.85
N ARG A 373 0.10 11.28 -5.75
CA ARG A 373 -0.41 11.76 -4.46
C ARG A 373 -1.10 10.61 -3.72
N PRO A 374 -1.34 10.73 -2.40
CA PRO A 374 -2.08 9.72 -1.64
C PRO A 374 -3.42 9.38 -2.29
N LYS A 375 -3.59 8.13 -2.68
CA LYS A 375 -4.82 7.60 -3.26
C LYS A 375 -4.86 6.07 -3.12
N GLU A 376 -5.89 5.43 -3.67
CA GLU A 376 -6.11 3.97 -3.60
C GLU A 376 -4.89 3.14 -4.02
N HIS A 377 -4.10 3.60 -5.00
CA HIS A 377 -2.87 2.91 -5.45
C HIS A 377 -1.78 2.85 -4.37
N TRP A 378 -1.83 3.73 -3.36
CA TRP A 378 -0.91 3.65 -2.22
C TRP A 378 -1.13 2.39 -1.40
N PHE A 379 -2.37 1.86 -1.38
CA PHE A 379 -2.67 0.58 -0.74
C PHE A 379 -2.10 -0.62 -1.50
N LEU A 380 -1.77 -0.47 -2.78
CA LEU A 380 -1.14 -1.54 -3.55
C LEU A 380 0.39 -1.56 -3.40
N ILE A 381 1.03 -0.38 -3.24
CA ILE A 381 2.49 -0.25 -3.37
C ILE A 381 3.11 0.39 -2.12
N TRP A 382 2.81 1.67 -1.90
CA TRP A 382 3.61 2.51 -0.99
C TRP A 382 3.36 2.24 0.47
N LEU A 383 2.12 1.94 0.87
CA LEU A 383 1.81 1.57 2.24
C LEU A 383 2.49 0.26 2.66
N PRO A 384 2.35 -0.88 1.95
CA PRO A 384 3.05 -2.10 2.36
C PRO A 384 4.58 -1.95 2.32
N LEU A 385 5.14 -1.22 1.34
CA LEU A 385 6.58 -0.91 1.31
C LEU A 385 7.01 -0.06 2.52
N ALA A 386 6.20 0.93 2.92
CA ALA A 386 6.48 1.76 4.09
C ALA A 386 6.49 0.94 5.39
N PHE A 387 5.59 -0.06 5.52
CA PHE A 387 5.59 -0.97 6.66
C PHE A 387 6.82 -1.88 6.68
N LEU A 388 7.23 -2.43 5.54
CA LEU A 388 8.46 -3.22 5.44
C LEU A 388 9.70 -2.38 5.73
N TYR A 389 9.80 -1.20 5.17
CA TYR A 389 10.87 -0.24 5.44
C TYR A 389 10.96 0.08 6.94
N ALA A 390 9.84 0.41 7.56
CA ALA A 390 9.78 0.77 8.97
C ALA A 390 10.22 -0.37 9.89
N GLN A 391 9.81 -1.61 9.60
CA GLN A 391 10.27 -2.77 10.35
C GLN A 391 11.75 -3.05 10.14
N TRP A 392 12.29 -2.84 8.94
CA TRP A 392 13.72 -2.96 8.69
C TRP A 392 14.52 -1.96 9.53
N VAL A 393 14.10 -0.69 9.58
CA VAL A 393 14.72 0.34 10.42
C VAL A 393 14.66 -0.06 11.89
N ARG A 394 13.50 -0.48 12.38
CA ARG A 394 13.29 -0.91 13.77
C ARG A 394 14.21 -2.06 14.17
N LEU A 395 14.19 -3.15 13.38
CA LEU A 395 15.00 -4.34 13.69
C LEU A 395 16.50 -4.05 13.63
N ARG A 396 16.95 -3.20 12.70
CA ARG A 396 18.36 -2.77 12.64
C ARG A 396 18.77 -2.00 13.89
N LEU A 397 17.95 -1.06 14.35
CA LEU A 397 18.23 -0.31 15.57
C LEU A 397 18.24 -1.22 16.82
N GLN A 398 17.29 -2.13 16.94
CA GLN A 398 17.27 -3.09 18.04
C GLN A 398 18.55 -3.95 18.09
N ARG A 399 19.00 -4.48 16.96
CA ARG A 399 20.27 -5.25 16.88
C ARG A 399 21.48 -4.43 17.24
N SER A 400 21.53 -3.15 16.86
CA SER A 400 22.63 -2.25 17.21
C SER A 400 22.70 -1.97 18.71
N PHE A 401 21.56 -1.81 19.40
CA PHE A 401 21.52 -1.62 20.84
C PHE A 401 21.94 -2.90 21.58
N SER A 402 21.42 -4.06 21.22
CA SER A 402 21.80 -5.34 21.86
C SER A 402 23.29 -5.67 21.68
N ALA A 403 23.87 -5.33 20.53
CA ALA A 403 25.30 -5.51 20.29
C ALA A 403 26.15 -4.58 21.17
N ALA A 404 25.70 -3.34 21.40
CA ALA A 404 26.40 -2.38 22.26
C ALA A 404 26.35 -2.81 23.75
N GLU A 405 25.20 -3.30 24.21
CA GLU A 405 25.05 -3.82 25.59
C GLU A 405 25.91 -5.09 25.82
N GLY A 406 25.96 -6.00 24.85
CA GLY A 406 26.79 -7.21 24.93
C GLY A 406 28.30 -6.95 24.89
N ALA A 407 28.73 -5.85 24.24
CA ALA A 407 30.15 -5.46 24.20
C ALA A 407 30.61 -4.66 25.43
N GLY A 408 29.69 -4.17 26.25
CA GLY A 408 29.97 -3.40 27.46
C GLY A 408 29.87 -4.21 28.79
N ALA A 409 29.58 -5.50 28.71
CA ALA A 409 29.62 -6.37 29.91
C ALA A 409 31.05 -6.84 30.16
N PRO A 410 31.66 -6.54 31.36
CA PRO A 410 33.03 -6.93 31.70
C PRO A 410 33.17 -8.43 31.88
#